data_3782d3a273e1c1e00bbe808311770bbf
#
_entry.id   3782d3a273e1c1e00bbe808311770bbf
#
_cell.length_a   1.000
_cell.length_b   1.000
_cell.length_c   1.000
_cell.angle_alpha   90.00
_cell.angle_beta   90.00
_cell.angle_gamma   90.00
#
_symmetry.space_group_name_H-M   'P 1'
#
loop_
_entity.id
_entity.type
_entity.pdbx_description
1 polymer ?
#
loop_
_entity_poly.entity_id
_entity_poly.type
_entity_poly.pdbx_seq_one_letter_code
_entity_poly.pdbx_strand_id
1 'polypeptide(L)'
;ALVLPAKYIGGFMMVVRAFIGQLTLHLCEPRALPEVPEGLDFVSMTPAQFIALQEAGKPLKVKTLLLGGSALASRFDSASYQGVYLGYGMTETASHVALRPLGSPIYTAVGSTGFSVNTDECLCISAPHLGIAQLQTQDRVRLLDKKRFHYEGRLDHVINSGGIKLHPEKFESVCDAHSIQAVMSAKGHERYGQVPVMVLRTMDDV
;
A
#
# COMPACT_ATOMS: atom_id res chain seq x y z
N ALA A 1 -11.70 -14.28 4.75
CA ALA A 1 -12.64 -14.21 3.62
C ALA A 1 -11.96 -13.71 2.35
N LEU A 2 -12.50 -14.07 1.20
CA LEU A 2 -12.12 -13.58 -0.13
C LEU A 2 -13.11 -12.49 -0.54
N VAL A 3 -12.69 -11.23 -0.51
CA VAL A 3 -13.46 -10.04 -0.92
C VAL A 3 -12.87 -9.36 -2.17
N LEU A 4 -11.84 -9.97 -2.75
CA LEU A 4 -11.14 -9.51 -3.95
C LEU A 4 -11.41 -10.48 -5.11
N PRO A 5 -11.45 -10.00 -6.36
CA PRO A 5 -11.60 -10.90 -7.50
C PRO A 5 -10.40 -11.88 -7.57
N ALA A 6 -10.68 -13.20 -7.63
CA ALA A 6 -9.64 -14.24 -7.67
C ALA A 6 -8.77 -14.20 -8.95
N LYS A 7 -9.20 -13.51 -10.01
CA LYS A 7 -8.41 -13.29 -11.22
C LYS A 7 -7.19 -12.38 -11.04
N TYR A 8 -7.15 -11.58 -9.98
CA TYR A 8 -6.02 -10.73 -9.63
C TYR A 8 -5.20 -11.36 -8.49
N ILE A 9 -3.92 -11.04 -8.44
CA ILE A 9 -2.97 -11.67 -7.50
C ILE A 9 -3.42 -11.60 -6.03
N GLY A 10 -4.00 -10.47 -5.59
CA GLY A 10 -4.48 -10.31 -4.21
C GLY A 10 -5.59 -11.29 -3.84
N GLY A 11 -6.57 -11.49 -4.72
CA GLY A 11 -7.63 -12.48 -4.54
C GLY A 11 -7.13 -13.91 -4.69
N PHE A 12 -6.31 -14.17 -5.72
CA PHE A 12 -5.71 -15.49 -5.95
C PHE A 12 -4.90 -15.98 -4.74
N MET A 13 -4.11 -15.10 -4.13
CA MET A 13 -3.32 -15.44 -2.94
C MET A 13 -4.18 -15.78 -1.71
N MET A 14 -5.42 -15.32 -1.65
CA MET A 14 -6.37 -15.76 -0.62
C MET A 14 -6.78 -17.23 -0.81
N VAL A 15 -6.99 -17.64 -2.05
CA VAL A 15 -7.29 -19.04 -2.39
C VAL A 15 -6.08 -19.93 -2.06
N VAL A 16 -4.87 -19.49 -2.44
CA VAL A 16 -3.61 -20.21 -2.14
C VAL A 16 -3.42 -20.38 -0.63
N ARG A 17 -3.62 -19.30 0.15
CA ARG A 17 -3.51 -19.36 1.62
C ARG A 17 -4.53 -20.32 2.24
N ALA A 18 -5.77 -20.29 1.77
CA ALA A 18 -6.81 -21.19 2.26
C ALA A 18 -6.47 -22.65 1.94
N PHE A 19 -5.99 -22.93 0.73
CA PHE A 19 -5.60 -24.27 0.30
C PHE A 19 -4.41 -24.81 1.09
N ILE A 20 -3.31 -24.04 1.18
CA ILE A 20 -2.09 -24.49 1.88
C ILE A 20 -2.33 -24.58 3.39
N GLY A 21 -3.06 -23.63 3.96
CA GLY A 21 -3.37 -23.57 5.39
C GLY A 21 -4.52 -24.46 5.82
N GLN A 22 -5.18 -25.18 4.88
CA GLN A 22 -6.40 -25.95 5.14
C GLN A 22 -7.47 -25.13 5.86
N LEU A 23 -7.67 -23.86 5.43
CA LEU A 23 -8.57 -22.91 6.06
C LEU A 23 -9.93 -22.92 5.36
N THR A 24 -10.98 -22.65 6.12
CA THR A 24 -12.31 -22.37 5.54
C THR A 24 -12.28 -21.02 4.80
N LEU A 25 -12.57 -21.04 3.50
CA LEU A 25 -12.63 -19.84 2.67
C LEU A 25 -14.07 -19.36 2.51
N HIS A 26 -14.40 -18.23 3.11
CA HIS A 26 -15.68 -17.55 2.90
C HIS A 26 -15.60 -16.72 1.61
N LEU A 27 -16.43 -17.03 0.62
CA LEU A 27 -16.53 -16.30 -0.63
C LEU A 27 -17.50 -15.13 -0.47
N CYS A 28 -17.03 -13.93 -0.70
CA CYS A 28 -17.82 -12.72 -0.69
C CYS A 28 -17.80 -12.09 -2.09
N GLU A 29 -18.89 -11.42 -2.46
CA GLU A 29 -18.90 -10.72 -3.74
C GLU A 29 -17.89 -9.55 -3.72
N PRO A 30 -17.00 -9.46 -4.71
CA PRO A 30 -16.04 -8.36 -4.80
C PRO A 30 -16.77 -7.05 -5.12
N ARG A 31 -16.86 -6.16 -4.13
CA ARG A 31 -17.52 -4.84 -4.22
C ARG A 31 -16.60 -3.76 -3.62
N ALA A 32 -16.88 -2.50 -3.96
CA ALA A 32 -16.20 -1.36 -3.33
C ALA A 32 -16.49 -1.32 -1.81
N LEU A 33 -17.73 -1.62 -1.41
CA LEU A 33 -18.13 -1.81 -0.03
C LEU A 33 -18.48 -3.29 0.19
N PRO A 34 -17.52 -4.15 0.58
CA PRO A 34 -17.77 -5.59 0.70
C PRO A 34 -18.59 -5.92 1.94
N GLU A 35 -19.44 -6.94 1.81
CA GLU A 35 -20.12 -7.56 2.94
C GLU A 35 -19.24 -8.69 3.48
N VAL A 36 -18.71 -8.51 4.69
CA VAL A 36 -17.76 -9.43 5.30
C VAL A 36 -18.40 -10.07 6.54
N PRO A 37 -18.46 -11.41 6.64
CA PRO A 37 -18.96 -12.09 7.84
C PRO A 37 -18.17 -11.69 9.09
N GLU A 38 -18.82 -11.69 10.24
CA GLU A 38 -18.14 -11.47 11.52
C GLU A 38 -17.36 -12.71 11.98
N GLY A 39 -16.40 -12.49 12.89
CA GLY A 39 -15.69 -13.57 13.58
C GLY A 39 -14.63 -14.28 12.73
N LEU A 40 -14.18 -13.66 11.66
CA LEU A 40 -13.13 -14.22 10.81
C LEU A 40 -11.75 -14.03 11.41
N ASP A 41 -10.86 -15.00 11.16
CA ASP A 41 -9.45 -14.90 11.57
C ASP A 41 -8.64 -14.01 10.64
N PHE A 42 -8.95 -14.01 9.33
CA PHE A 42 -8.15 -13.29 8.34
C PHE A 42 -8.98 -12.79 7.15
N VAL A 43 -8.74 -11.55 6.76
CA VAL A 43 -9.26 -10.94 5.53
C VAL A 43 -8.14 -10.17 4.83
N SER A 44 -8.13 -10.18 3.50
CA SER A 44 -7.28 -9.29 2.70
C SER A 44 -8.15 -8.43 1.80
N MET A 45 -7.90 -7.11 1.76
CA MET A 45 -8.64 -6.17 0.93
C MET A 45 -7.77 -4.99 0.48
N THR A 46 -8.32 -4.14 -0.38
CA THR A 46 -7.67 -2.89 -0.77
C THR A 46 -7.85 -1.82 0.29
N PRO A 47 -6.95 -0.82 0.38
CA PRO A 47 -7.15 0.37 1.18
C PRO A 47 -8.48 1.08 0.90
N ALA A 48 -8.90 1.15 -0.37
CA ALA A 48 -10.19 1.75 -0.75
C ALA A 48 -11.40 1.03 -0.13
N GLN A 49 -11.40 -0.31 -0.11
CA GLN A 49 -12.45 -1.09 0.54
C GLN A 49 -12.47 -0.87 2.07
N PHE A 50 -11.28 -0.81 2.68
CA PHE A 50 -11.15 -0.53 4.10
C PHE A 50 -11.71 0.86 4.45
N ILE A 51 -11.34 1.89 3.69
CA ILE A 51 -11.86 3.25 3.86
C ILE A 51 -13.38 3.28 3.73
N ALA A 52 -13.93 2.67 2.68
CA ALA A 52 -15.38 2.61 2.46
C ALA A 52 -16.13 1.96 3.63
N LEU A 53 -15.56 0.93 4.24
CA LEU A 53 -16.14 0.29 5.44
C LEU A 53 -16.10 1.21 6.66
N GLN A 54 -14.99 1.95 6.86
CA GLN A 54 -14.87 2.91 7.97
C GLN A 54 -15.86 4.07 7.80
N GLU A 55 -15.94 4.65 6.61
CA GLU A 55 -16.85 5.77 6.28
C GLU A 55 -18.33 5.37 6.36
N ALA A 56 -18.63 4.11 6.04
CA ALA A 56 -19.99 3.55 6.20
C ALA A 56 -20.36 3.16 7.65
N GLY A 57 -19.46 3.35 8.62
CA GLY A 57 -19.67 2.95 10.00
C GLY A 57 -19.79 1.43 10.20
N LYS A 58 -19.15 0.63 9.32
CA LYS A 58 -19.16 -0.84 9.33
C LYS A 58 -17.75 -1.39 9.64
N PRO A 59 -17.18 -1.13 10.83
CA PRO A 59 -15.84 -1.62 11.15
C PRO A 59 -15.83 -3.15 11.17
N LEU A 60 -14.77 -3.73 10.62
CA LEU A 60 -14.60 -5.18 10.59
C LEU A 60 -14.19 -5.73 11.95
N LYS A 61 -14.87 -6.79 12.38
CA LYS A 61 -14.48 -7.61 13.52
C LYS A 61 -13.69 -8.83 13.03
N VAL A 62 -12.41 -8.65 12.78
CA VAL A 62 -11.49 -9.67 12.28
C VAL A 62 -10.20 -9.66 13.10
N LYS A 63 -9.58 -10.83 13.33
CA LYS A 63 -8.32 -10.88 14.08
C LYS A 63 -7.15 -10.25 13.31
N THR A 64 -7.08 -10.51 12.00
CA THR A 64 -6.02 -9.99 11.14
C THR A 64 -6.58 -9.49 9.83
N LEU A 65 -6.31 -8.24 9.51
CA LEU A 65 -6.64 -7.60 8.25
C LEU A 65 -5.36 -7.21 7.50
N LEU A 66 -5.23 -7.66 6.27
CA LEU A 66 -4.14 -7.30 5.38
C LEU A 66 -4.65 -6.33 4.31
N LEU A 67 -4.10 -5.13 4.30
CA LEU A 67 -4.34 -4.13 3.26
C LEU A 67 -3.20 -4.18 2.24
N GLY A 68 -3.53 -4.08 0.95
CA GLY A 68 -2.52 -4.08 -0.09
C GLY A 68 -3.04 -3.58 -1.43
N GLY A 69 -2.10 -3.31 -2.35
CA GLY A 69 -2.39 -2.89 -3.73
C GLY A 69 -2.33 -1.38 -3.98
N SER A 70 -2.36 -0.55 -2.94
CA SER A 70 -2.16 0.91 -3.04
C SER A 70 -1.74 1.51 -1.69
N ALA A 71 -1.38 2.78 -1.69
CA ALA A 71 -1.18 3.54 -0.45
C ALA A 71 -2.50 3.66 0.33
N LEU A 72 -2.39 3.79 1.64
CA LEU A 72 -3.50 4.11 2.54
C LEU A 72 -3.45 5.59 2.90
N ALA A 73 -4.60 6.26 2.84
CA ALA A 73 -4.73 7.65 3.27
C ALA A 73 -4.30 7.82 4.74
N SER A 74 -3.50 8.84 5.03
CA SER A 74 -2.81 9.00 6.32
C SER A 74 -3.76 9.12 7.50
N ARG A 75 -4.96 9.71 7.29
CA ARG A 75 -6.01 9.81 8.33
C ARG A 75 -6.53 8.46 8.82
N PHE A 76 -6.37 7.40 8.03
CA PHE A 76 -6.72 6.03 8.40
C PHE A 76 -5.52 5.19 8.88
N ASP A 77 -4.31 5.75 8.81
CA ASP A 77 -3.09 5.08 9.23
C ASP A 77 -2.80 5.34 10.72
N SER A 78 -3.54 4.66 11.58
CA SER A 78 -3.49 4.86 13.04
C SER A 78 -3.24 3.56 13.80
N ALA A 79 -2.46 3.65 14.87
CA ALA A 79 -2.20 2.54 15.78
C ALA A 79 -3.46 2.08 16.56
N SER A 80 -4.59 2.82 16.49
CA SER A 80 -5.87 2.39 17.04
C SER A 80 -6.44 1.16 16.34
N TYR A 81 -6.04 0.89 15.08
CA TYR A 81 -6.44 -0.28 14.32
C TYR A 81 -5.55 -1.48 14.65
N GLN A 82 -5.85 -2.18 15.73
CA GLN A 82 -5.12 -3.40 16.10
C GLN A 82 -5.37 -4.54 15.11
N GLY A 83 -4.33 -5.34 14.83
CA GLY A 83 -4.42 -6.47 13.90
C GLY A 83 -4.53 -6.08 12.42
N VAL A 84 -4.39 -4.80 12.08
CA VAL A 84 -4.41 -4.30 10.69
C VAL A 84 -2.99 -4.02 10.21
N TYR A 85 -2.67 -4.61 9.06
CA TYR A 85 -1.35 -4.52 8.45
C TYR A 85 -1.43 -3.99 7.03
N LEU A 86 -0.46 -3.18 6.63
CA LEU A 86 -0.25 -2.77 5.24
C LEU A 86 0.87 -3.60 4.64
N GLY A 87 0.59 -4.26 3.51
CA GLY A 87 1.55 -5.06 2.76
C GLY A 87 2.30 -4.23 1.73
N TYR A 88 3.61 -4.44 1.65
CA TYR A 88 4.45 -3.95 0.56
C TYR A 88 4.88 -5.13 -0.31
N GLY A 89 4.63 -5.02 -1.61
CA GLY A 89 4.96 -6.01 -2.61
C GLY A 89 4.43 -5.61 -3.98
N MET A 90 4.77 -6.41 -4.98
CA MET A 90 4.45 -6.15 -6.37
C MET A 90 4.22 -7.46 -7.11
N THR A 91 3.85 -7.40 -8.38
CA THR A 91 3.61 -8.59 -9.20
C THR A 91 4.86 -9.48 -9.28
N GLU A 92 6.03 -8.86 -9.40
CA GLU A 92 7.33 -9.52 -9.48
C GLU A 92 7.68 -10.30 -8.22
N THR A 93 7.12 -9.93 -7.08
CA THR A 93 7.28 -10.64 -5.79
C THR A 93 6.10 -11.56 -5.47
N ALA A 94 5.23 -11.84 -6.44
CA ALA A 94 3.99 -12.63 -6.33
C ALA A 94 2.99 -12.06 -5.30
N SER A 95 3.43 -11.50 -4.19
CA SER A 95 2.62 -10.89 -3.14
C SER A 95 3.50 -9.95 -2.31
N HIS A 96 3.08 -9.69 -1.05
CA HIS A 96 3.85 -8.87 -0.15
C HIS A 96 5.13 -9.57 0.32
N VAL A 97 6.20 -8.81 0.38
CA VAL A 97 7.52 -9.20 0.91
C VAL A 97 7.88 -8.45 2.18
N ALA A 98 7.10 -7.45 2.53
CA ALA A 98 7.18 -6.76 3.80
C ALA A 98 5.78 -6.39 4.32
N LEU A 99 5.68 -6.22 5.62
CA LEU A 99 4.47 -5.82 6.34
C LEU A 99 4.80 -4.71 7.34
N ARG A 100 3.86 -3.80 7.53
CA ARG A 100 3.85 -2.88 8.68
C ARG A 100 2.48 -2.86 9.36
N PRO A 101 2.39 -2.78 10.68
CA PRO A 101 1.13 -2.48 11.34
C PRO A 101 0.72 -1.03 11.03
N LEU A 102 -0.59 -0.74 11.02
CA LEU A 102 -1.05 0.64 10.91
C LEU A 102 -0.52 1.49 12.09
N GLY A 103 -0.27 2.76 11.83
CA GLY A 103 0.35 3.68 12.78
C GLY A 103 1.87 3.54 12.93
N SER A 104 2.50 2.53 12.30
CA SER A 104 3.95 2.42 12.21
C SER A 104 4.41 2.78 10.80
N PRO A 105 5.43 3.62 10.63
CA PRO A 105 5.97 3.93 9.30
C PRO A 105 6.95 2.86 8.79
N ILE A 106 7.25 1.82 9.57
CA ILE A 106 8.36 0.88 9.32
C ILE A 106 7.82 -0.43 8.75
N TYR A 107 8.22 -0.74 7.52
CA TYR A 107 8.03 -2.05 6.92
C TYR A 107 9.08 -3.04 7.38
N THR A 108 8.65 -4.24 7.73
CA THR A 108 9.51 -5.35 8.16
C THR A 108 9.40 -6.50 7.17
N ALA A 109 10.53 -7.07 6.76
CA ALA A 109 10.61 -8.18 5.83
C ALA A 109 9.82 -9.41 6.30
N VAL A 110 9.18 -10.08 5.36
CA VAL A 110 8.54 -11.39 5.59
C VAL A 110 9.51 -12.51 5.15
N GLY A 111 9.63 -13.53 5.97
CA GLY A 111 10.45 -14.72 5.68
C GLY A 111 11.93 -14.40 5.49
N SER A 112 12.54 -15.03 4.46
CA SER A 112 13.95 -14.84 4.13
C SER A 112 14.25 -13.60 3.30
N THR A 113 13.25 -12.75 2.99
CA THR A 113 13.44 -11.49 2.24
C THR A 113 14.47 -10.59 2.91
N GLY A 114 15.32 -9.98 2.09
CA GLY A 114 16.30 -8.98 2.50
C GLY A 114 16.22 -7.73 1.63
N PHE A 115 16.66 -6.61 2.17
CA PHE A 115 16.63 -5.30 1.52
C PHE A 115 18.00 -4.67 1.46
N SER A 116 18.24 -3.94 0.39
CA SER A 116 19.34 -3.00 0.19
C SER A 116 18.82 -1.80 -0.62
N VAL A 117 19.65 -0.81 -0.85
CA VAL A 117 19.34 0.31 -1.75
C VAL A 117 20.40 0.43 -2.84
N ASN A 118 20.01 0.96 -4.00
CA ASN A 118 20.90 1.33 -5.06
C ASN A 118 21.43 2.77 -4.87
N THR A 119 22.16 3.29 -5.87
CA THR A 119 22.74 4.65 -5.88
C THR A 119 21.69 5.76 -5.84
N ASP A 120 20.45 5.48 -6.27
CA ASP A 120 19.31 6.42 -6.28
C ASP A 120 18.46 6.33 -5.03
N GLU A 121 18.93 5.60 -3.99
CA GLU A 121 18.20 5.31 -2.76
C GLU A 121 16.91 4.51 -3.01
N CYS A 122 16.81 3.82 -4.16
CA CYS A 122 15.68 2.94 -4.47
C CYS A 122 15.89 1.55 -3.88
N LEU A 123 14.81 0.98 -3.39
CA LEU A 123 14.79 -0.33 -2.75
C LEU A 123 15.21 -1.43 -3.72
N CYS A 124 16.13 -2.27 -3.27
CA CYS A 124 16.50 -3.53 -3.90
C CYS A 124 16.05 -4.68 -3.01
N ILE A 125 15.32 -5.62 -3.57
CA ILE A 125 14.71 -6.77 -2.87
C ILE A 125 15.49 -8.03 -3.22
N SER A 126 15.91 -8.78 -2.21
CA SER A 126 16.39 -10.17 -2.35
C SER A 126 15.39 -11.09 -1.67
N ALA A 127 14.84 -12.03 -2.42
CA ALA A 127 13.87 -13.00 -1.92
C ALA A 127 14.19 -14.41 -2.47
N PRO A 128 15.22 -15.10 -1.95
CA PRO A 128 15.69 -16.38 -2.47
C PRO A 128 14.61 -17.45 -2.52
N HIS A 129 13.66 -17.45 -1.58
CA HIS A 129 12.52 -18.36 -1.56
C HIS A 129 11.53 -18.17 -2.72
N LEU A 130 11.62 -17.04 -3.44
CA LEU A 130 10.87 -16.75 -4.66
C LEU A 130 11.76 -16.84 -5.92
N GLY A 131 13.01 -17.28 -5.79
CA GLY A 131 13.98 -17.31 -6.89
C GLY A 131 14.53 -15.91 -7.26
N ILE A 132 14.29 -14.88 -6.43
CA ILE A 132 14.72 -13.51 -6.68
C ILE A 132 16.06 -13.28 -5.98
N ALA A 133 17.16 -13.26 -6.76
CA ALA A 133 18.47 -12.89 -6.23
C ALA A 133 18.55 -11.40 -5.90
N GLN A 134 18.10 -10.55 -6.85
CA GLN A 134 18.01 -9.10 -6.68
C GLN A 134 16.97 -8.53 -7.64
N LEU A 135 16.00 -7.78 -7.11
CA LEU A 135 15.02 -7.02 -7.87
C LEU A 135 15.17 -5.55 -7.51
N GLN A 136 15.49 -4.72 -8.50
CA GLN A 136 15.54 -3.27 -8.33
C GLN A 136 14.16 -2.66 -8.53
N THR A 137 13.77 -1.77 -7.65
CA THR A 137 12.49 -1.04 -7.74
C THR A 137 12.73 0.43 -8.06
N GLN A 138 11.65 1.18 -8.27
CA GLN A 138 11.63 2.64 -8.34
C GLN A 138 11.17 3.28 -7.01
N ASP A 139 11.03 2.48 -5.97
CA ASP A 139 10.54 2.91 -4.67
C ASP A 139 11.68 3.45 -3.81
N ARG A 140 11.68 4.74 -3.53
CA ARG A 140 12.64 5.37 -2.63
C ARG A 140 12.33 5.02 -1.19
N VAL A 141 13.37 4.64 -0.47
CA VAL A 141 13.23 4.22 0.92
C VAL A 141 14.40 4.72 1.76
N ARG A 142 14.14 4.91 3.03
CA ARG A 142 15.20 5.02 4.03
C ARG A 142 15.39 3.65 4.67
N LEU A 143 16.48 2.99 4.32
CA LEU A 143 16.83 1.68 4.87
C LEU A 143 17.26 1.84 6.33
N LEU A 144 16.68 1.04 7.23
CA LEU A 144 17.08 0.98 8.65
C LEU A 144 18.07 -0.15 8.89
N ASP A 145 17.84 -1.29 8.26
CA ASP A 145 18.71 -2.46 8.23
C ASP A 145 18.31 -3.40 7.07
N LYS A 146 18.94 -4.58 6.97
CA LYS A 146 18.65 -5.56 5.90
C LYS A 146 17.22 -6.12 5.94
N LYS A 147 16.44 -5.84 6.97
CA LYS A 147 15.08 -6.36 7.17
C LYS A 147 14.03 -5.28 7.30
N ARG A 148 14.40 -4.00 7.48
CA ARG A 148 13.47 -2.92 7.78
C ARG A 148 13.76 -1.68 6.97
N PHE A 149 12.70 -1.04 6.48
CA PHE A 149 12.80 0.24 5.79
C PHE A 149 11.58 1.12 6.06
N HIS A 150 11.76 2.41 5.82
CA HIS A 150 10.73 3.42 5.75
C HIS A 150 10.49 3.78 4.27
N TYR A 151 9.26 3.70 3.80
CA TYR A 151 8.88 4.07 2.43
C TYR A 151 8.79 5.59 2.29
N GLU A 152 9.36 6.16 1.23
CA GLU A 152 9.44 7.61 1.02
C GLU A 152 8.74 8.09 -0.28
N GLY A 153 8.31 7.16 -1.13
CA GLY A 153 7.65 7.45 -2.39
C GLY A 153 8.34 6.81 -3.59
N ARG A 154 7.91 7.16 -4.80
CA ARG A 154 8.48 6.61 -6.04
C ARG A 154 9.38 7.62 -6.73
N LEU A 155 10.50 7.14 -7.28
CA LEU A 155 11.45 7.97 -8.04
C LEU A 155 10.83 8.52 -9.33
N ASP A 156 10.03 7.70 -10.02
CA ASP A 156 9.36 8.07 -11.27
C ASP A 156 8.18 9.05 -11.07
N HIS A 157 7.72 9.27 -9.84
CA HIS A 157 6.72 10.29 -9.50
C HIS A 157 7.34 11.65 -9.15
N VAL A 158 8.68 11.75 -9.01
CA VAL A 158 9.33 13.01 -8.64
C VAL A 158 9.12 14.07 -9.71
N ILE A 159 8.57 15.22 -9.32
CA ILE A 159 8.37 16.39 -10.20
C ILE A 159 9.60 17.28 -10.13
N ASN A 160 10.24 17.54 -11.27
CA ASN A 160 11.40 18.43 -11.37
C ASN A 160 10.94 19.81 -11.83
N SER A 161 10.77 20.74 -10.89
CA SER A 161 10.32 22.11 -11.16
C SER A 161 11.45 23.11 -10.94
N GLY A 162 12.02 23.66 -12.01
CA GLY A 162 13.08 24.66 -11.93
C GLY A 162 14.32 24.18 -11.17
N GLY A 163 14.67 22.90 -11.23
CA GLY A 163 15.77 22.28 -10.49
C GLY A 163 15.42 21.82 -9.07
N ILE A 164 14.19 22.07 -8.60
CA ILE A 164 13.69 21.60 -7.32
C ILE A 164 12.97 20.25 -7.52
N LYS A 165 13.36 19.23 -6.75
CA LYS A 165 12.71 17.92 -6.73
C LYS A 165 11.56 17.93 -5.75
N LEU A 166 10.33 17.80 -6.25
CA LEU A 166 9.11 17.71 -5.44
C LEU A 166 8.63 16.26 -5.42
N HIS A 167 8.28 15.78 -4.25
CA HIS A 167 7.75 14.43 -4.03
C HIS A 167 6.23 14.54 -3.78
N PRO A 168 5.38 14.14 -4.75
CA PRO A 168 3.93 14.26 -4.64
C PRO A 168 3.37 13.67 -3.34
N GLU A 169 3.84 12.50 -2.96
CA GLU A 169 3.37 11.77 -1.79
C GLU A 169 3.51 12.56 -0.48
N LYS A 170 4.53 13.42 -0.36
CA LYS A 170 4.72 14.28 0.82
C LYS A 170 3.65 15.36 0.91
N PHE A 171 3.29 15.96 -0.22
CA PHE A 171 2.25 17.00 -0.28
C PHE A 171 0.86 16.39 -0.10
N GLU A 172 0.59 15.26 -0.74
CA GLU A 172 -0.66 14.51 -0.61
C GLU A 172 -0.89 14.08 0.85
N SER A 173 0.16 13.62 1.53
CA SER A 173 0.11 13.26 2.95
C SER A 173 -0.24 14.44 3.85
N VAL A 174 0.28 15.65 3.57
CA VAL A 174 -0.07 16.87 4.30
C VAL A 174 -1.52 17.26 4.04
N CYS A 175 -1.98 17.24 2.79
CA CYS A 175 -3.37 17.50 2.44
C CYS A 175 -4.32 16.54 3.16
N ASP A 176 -4.00 15.26 3.13
CA ASP A 176 -4.81 14.22 3.74
C ASP A 176 -4.89 14.34 5.27
N ALA A 177 -3.79 14.74 5.94
CA ALA A 177 -3.78 15.04 7.36
C ALA A 177 -4.73 16.21 7.75
N HIS A 178 -5.06 17.08 6.78
CA HIS A 178 -6.03 18.15 6.92
C HIS A 178 -7.40 17.82 6.33
N SER A 179 -7.66 16.53 6.03
CA SER A 179 -8.90 16.04 5.41
C SER A 179 -9.17 16.62 4.01
N ILE A 180 -8.13 17.03 3.30
CA ILE A 180 -8.18 17.51 1.93
C ILE A 180 -7.79 16.35 1.01
N GLN A 181 -8.73 15.88 0.20
CA GLN A 181 -8.42 14.87 -0.83
C GLN A 181 -7.75 15.56 -2.01
N ALA A 182 -6.47 15.29 -2.19
CA ALA A 182 -5.66 15.89 -3.25
C ALA A 182 -4.78 14.85 -3.91
N VAL A 183 -4.55 15.03 -5.21
CA VAL A 183 -3.54 14.29 -5.98
C VAL A 183 -2.64 15.31 -6.64
N MET A 184 -1.33 15.16 -6.48
CA MET A 184 -0.35 16.02 -7.14
C MET A 184 0.19 15.33 -8.38
N SER A 185 0.18 16.06 -9.49
CA SER A 185 0.72 15.62 -10.78
C SER A 185 1.63 16.69 -11.36
N ALA A 186 2.26 16.42 -12.49
CA ALA A 186 3.12 17.34 -13.19
C ALA A 186 2.50 17.79 -14.53
N LYS A 187 2.69 19.07 -14.88
CA LYS A 187 2.44 19.59 -16.22
C LYS A 187 3.75 20.14 -16.79
N GLY A 188 3.99 19.90 -18.07
CA GLY A 188 5.11 20.49 -18.79
C GLY A 188 5.07 22.02 -18.76
N HIS A 189 6.24 22.67 -18.57
CA HIS A 189 6.37 24.13 -18.56
C HIS A 189 7.68 24.55 -19.21
N GLU A 190 7.63 25.47 -20.18
CA GLU A 190 8.78 25.88 -21.00
C GLU A 190 9.98 26.37 -20.16
N ARG A 191 9.73 27.13 -19.10
CA ARG A 191 10.80 27.74 -18.28
C ARG A 191 11.30 26.80 -17.17
N TYR A 192 10.42 25.97 -16.58
CA TYR A 192 10.74 25.18 -15.39
C TYR A 192 10.83 23.67 -15.65
N GLY A 193 10.67 23.25 -16.91
CA GLY A 193 10.57 21.84 -17.29
C GLY A 193 9.25 21.23 -16.89
N GLN A 194 8.97 21.18 -15.59
CA GLN A 194 7.70 20.76 -15.03
C GLN A 194 7.20 21.77 -13.98
N VAL A 195 5.88 21.86 -13.83
CA VAL A 195 5.25 22.56 -12.70
C VAL A 195 4.28 21.60 -12.00
N PRO A 196 4.21 21.63 -10.66
CA PRO A 196 3.26 20.81 -9.94
C PRO A 196 1.84 21.32 -10.19
N VAL A 197 0.90 20.39 -10.36
CA VAL A 197 -0.53 20.63 -10.46
C VAL A 197 -1.22 19.80 -9.40
N MET A 198 -2.01 20.44 -8.55
CA MET A 198 -2.78 19.75 -7.54
C MET A 198 -4.24 19.63 -7.99
N VAL A 199 -4.75 18.42 -8.02
CA VAL A 199 -6.17 18.13 -8.27
C VAL A 199 -6.82 17.89 -6.92
N LEU A 200 -7.80 18.73 -6.59
CA LEU A 200 -8.57 18.62 -5.35
C LEU A 200 -9.95 18.05 -5.66
N ARG A 201 -10.42 17.15 -4.80
CA ARG A 201 -11.81 16.75 -4.82
C ARG A 201 -12.64 17.79 -4.09
N THR A 202 -13.62 18.37 -4.77
CA THR A 202 -14.58 19.31 -4.15
C THR A 202 -15.72 18.55 -3.48
N MET A 203 -16.34 19.17 -2.47
CA MET A 203 -17.48 18.57 -1.74
C MET A 203 -18.76 18.47 -2.60
N ASP A 204 -18.77 19.10 -3.79
CA ASP A 204 -19.92 19.12 -4.72
C ASP A 204 -19.99 17.89 -5.62
N ASP A 205 -19.04 16.94 -5.50
CA ASP A 205 -18.95 15.71 -6.30
C ASP A 205 -19.57 14.47 -5.60
N VAL A 206 -20.50 14.67 -4.62
CA VAL A 206 -21.21 13.60 -3.90
C VAL A 206 -22.69 13.54 -4.27
#